data_f23e18430dfd0069c3b5817483c04cf3
#
_entry.id   f23e18430dfd0069c3b5817483c04cf3
#
_cell.length_a   1.000
_cell.length_b   1.000
_cell.length_c   1.000
_cell.angle_alpha   90.00
_cell.angle_beta   90.00
_cell.angle_gamma   90.00
#
_symmetry.space_group_name_H-M   'P 1'
#
loop_
_entity.id
_entity.type
_entity.pdbx_description
1 polymer ?
#
loop_
_entity_poly.entity_id
_entity_poly.type
_entity_poly.pdbx_seq_one_letter_code
_entity_poly.pdbx_strand_id
1 'polypeptide(L)'
;YAKRGGDGTPTLSDFYEILKAQPERESRDIALRYERYVKGALSFFNHQSNVGFTNRITNVDFKDLSQNMRVFGMLTALEAVRNRMYANFERGVTTWLYIDEVQSLFGHPAIISYFSKFWAEGRKFNLICTGITQNSTYMLEHEDARNMVLNSDFVLLHKQSHLDRKSWVDLLALSAQEEGYIDESVNPGDGLLIAGGSQGRSPTYEQAHVGSDLLTLVSEDTLKRKHGDMSMEETKKI
;
A
#
# COMPACT_ATOMS: atom_id res chain seq x y z
N TYR A 1 20.65 -5.32 24.33
CA TYR A 1 21.42 -4.35 23.55
C TYR A 1 22.77 -4.09 24.24
N ALA A 2 22.74 -3.64 25.51
CA ALA A 2 23.95 -3.33 26.25
C ALA A 2 24.90 -4.54 26.46
N LYS A 3 24.37 -5.78 26.59
CA LYS A 3 25.18 -7.00 26.78
C LYS A 3 25.93 -7.46 25.54
N ARG A 4 25.56 -6.98 24.33
CA ARG A 4 26.21 -7.31 23.04
C ARG A 4 27.17 -6.22 22.55
N GLY A 5 27.48 -5.22 23.36
CA GLY A 5 28.37 -4.13 22.97
C GLY A 5 27.86 -3.28 21.78
N GLY A 6 26.56 -3.34 21.49
CA GLY A 6 25.98 -2.62 20.36
C GLY A 6 25.97 -3.37 19.02
N ASP A 7 26.53 -4.58 18.96
CA ASP A 7 26.58 -5.39 17.75
C ASP A 7 25.24 -6.11 17.50
N GLY A 8 24.56 -5.70 16.45
CA GLY A 8 23.37 -6.33 15.90
C GLY A 8 22.05 -5.94 16.62
N THR A 9 20.99 -5.80 15.87
CA THR A 9 19.63 -5.62 16.38
C THR A 9 19.14 -6.94 17.00
N PRO A 10 18.48 -6.94 18.19
CA PRO A 10 17.89 -8.14 18.76
C PRO A 10 16.89 -8.80 17.81
N THR A 11 16.92 -10.11 17.77
CA THR A 11 15.99 -10.95 17.01
C THR A 11 14.88 -11.50 17.91
N LEU A 12 13.88 -12.17 17.32
CA LEU A 12 12.86 -12.90 18.08
C LEU A 12 13.46 -14.02 18.93
N SER A 13 14.58 -14.64 18.49
CA SER A 13 15.31 -15.62 19.29
C SER A 13 15.83 -15.02 20.59
N ASP A 14 16.40 -13.83 20.52
CA ASP A 14 16.93 -13.17 21.72
C ASP A 14 15.82 -12.88 22.73
N PHE A 15 14.68 -12.41 22.25
CA PHE A 15 13.49 -12.16 23.08
C PHE A 15 12.94 -13.46 23.69
N TYR A 16 12.85 -14.54 22.89
CA TYR A 16 12.40 -15.85 23.33
C TYR A 16 13.27 -16.44 24.44
N GLU A 17 14.59 -16.38 24.31
CA GLU A 17 15.50 -16.90 25.32
C GLU A 17 15.43 -16.07 26.63
N ILE A 18 15.22 -14.74 26.53
CA ILE A 18 14.99 -13.91 27.71
C ILE A 18 13.68 -14.32 28.41
N LEU A 19 12.60 -14.52 27.69
CA LEU A 19 11.32 -14.97 28.27
C LEU A 19 11.43 -16.32 28.97
N LYS A 20 12.14 -17.27 28.37
CA LYS A 20 12.38 -18.59 28.96
C LYS A 20 13.22 -18.55 30.24
N ALA A 21 14.11 -17.59 30.34
CA ALA A 21 14.97 -17.40 31.50
C ALA A 21 14.24 -16.75 32.70
N GLN A 22 13.04 -16.20 32.49
CA GLN A 22 12.27 -15.62 33.57
C GLN A 22 11.64 -16.70 34.45
N PRO A 23 11.56 -16.52 35.77
CA PRO A 23 10.97 -17.48 36.70
C PRO A 23 9.44 -17.54 36.62
N GLU A 24 8.79 -16.46 36.13
CA GLU A 24 7.33 -16.28 36.10
C GLU A 24 6.66 -17.24 35.11
N ARG A 25 5.49 -17.77 35.50
CA ARG A 25 4.71 -18.67 34.66
C ARG A 25 4.21 -17.99 33.39
N GLU A 26 3.79 -16.74 33.51
CA GLU A 26 3.30 -15.90 32.40
C GLU A 26 4.36 -15.75 31.30
N SER A 27 5.61 -15.58 31.67
CA SER A 27 6.72 -15.47 30.72
C SER A 27 6.93 -16.76 29.94
N ARG A 28 6.75 -17.92 30.58
CA ARG A 28 6.83 -19.22 29.90
C ARG A 28 5.66 -19.43 28.95
N ASP A 29 4.44 -19.04 29.35
CA ASP A 29 3.25 -19.13 28.51
C ASP A 29 3.39 -18.25 27.26
N ILE A 30 3.98 -17.05 27.40
CA ILE A 30 4.31 -16.18 26.28
C ILE A 30 5.38 -16.83 25.39
N ALA A 31 6.46 -17.37 25.98
CA ALA A 31 7.52 -18.03 25.23
C ALA A 31 6.96 -19.18 24.36
N LEU A 32 6.05 -20.01 24.89
CA LEU A 32 5.40 -21.08 24.13
C LEU A 32 4.64 -20.56 22.90
N ARG A 33 3.95 -19.41 23.02
CA ARG A 33 3.26 -18.77 21.88
C ARG A 33 4.22 -18.27 20.81
N TYR A 34 5.41 -17.80 21.21
CA TYR A 34 6.45 -17.31 20.30
C TYR A 34 7.28 -18.44 19.67
N GLU A 35 7.24 -19.66 20.19
CA GLU A 35 8.08 -20.76 19.72
C GLU A 35 7.92 -21.04 18.22
N ARG A 36 6.70 -20.93 17.68
CA ARG A 36 6.44 -21.10 16.24
C ARG A 36 7.19 -20.11 15.35
N TYR A 37 7.48 -18.90 15.88
CA TYR A 37 8.18 -17.83 15.16
C TYR A 37 9.70 -17.93 15.32
N VAL A 38 10.17 -18.71 16.28
CA VAL A 38 11.61 -18.88 16.57
C VAL A 38 12.14 -20.20 16.01
N LYS A 39 11.41 -21.30 16.18
CA LYS A 39 11.82 -22.67 15.82
C LYS A 39 10.88 -23.34 14.81
N GLY A 40 9.68 -22.82 14.62
CA GLY A 40 8.65 -23.39 13.77
C GLY A 40 8.66 -22.90 12.33
N ALA A 41 7.55 -23.15 11.62
CA ALA A 41 7.38 -22.81 10.20
C ALA A 41 7.48 -21.30 9.90
N LEU A 42 7.38 -20.43 10.91
CA LEU A 42 7.49 -18.97 10.77
C LEU A 42 8.88 -18.45 11.17
N SER A 43 9.85 -19.32 11.43
CA SER A 43 11.21 -18.94 11.88
C SER A 43 12.01 -18.16 10.84
N PHE A 44 11.60 -18.16 9.58
CA PHE A 44 12.28 -17.38 8.55
C PHE A 44 12.16 -15.87 8.76
N PHE A 45 11.23 -15.36 9.58
CA PHE A 45 11.20 -13.96 10.02
C PHE A 45 12.17 -13.66 11.18
N ASN A 46 12.78 -14.70 11.75
CA ASN A 46 13.64 -14.60 12.92
C ASN A 46 15.11 -14.45 12.52
N HIS A 47 15.40 -13.51 11.64
CA HIS A 47 16.75 -13.21 11.17
C HIS A 47 16.99 -11.70 11.20
N GLN A 48 18.27 -11.31 11.17
CA GLN A 48 18.62 -9.93 10.90
C GLN A 48 18.06 -9.52 9.53
N SER A 49 17.56 -8.29 9.44
CA SER A 49 16.99 -7.78 8.20
C SER A 49 18.09 -7.75 7.12
N ASN A 50 17.85 -8.45 6.02
CA ASN A 50 18.74 -8.49 4.85
C ASN A 50 18.18 -7.65 3.68
N VAL A 51 17.02 -7.01 3.88
CA VAL A 51 16.38 -6.15 2.89
C VAL A 51 16.55 -4.69 3.32
N GLY A 52 17.26 -3.92 2.50
CA GLY A 52 17.44 -2.49 2.71
C GLY A 52 16.50 -1.68 1.80
N PHE A 53 15.66 -0.83 2.40
CA PHE A 53 14.85 0.15 1.68
C PHE A 53 15.66 1.43 1.41
N THR A 54 16.89 1.29 0.90
CA THR A 54 17.82 2.42 0.68
C THR A 54 17.71 3.01 -0.72
N ASN A 55 17.19 2.24 -1.67
CA ASN A 55 17.04 2.68 -3.05
C ASN A 55 15.98 3.78 -3.17
N ARG A 56 16.13 4.61 -4.22
CA ARG A 56 15.15 5.66 -4.54
C ARG A 56 13.77 5.07 -4.86
N ILE A 57 13.73 3.95 -5.56
CA ILE A 57 12.51 3.20 -5.89
C ILE A 57 12.71 1.78 -5.35
N THR A 58 11.72 1.29 -4.62
CA THR A 58 11.70 -0.07 -4.08
C THR A 58 10.34 -0.68 -4.41
N ASN A 59 10.32 -1.85 -5.01
CA ASN A 59 9.11 -2.64 -5.23
C ASN A 59 9.12 -3.84 -4.30
N VAL A 60 7.98 -4.13 -3.68
CA VAL A 60 7.78 -5.29 -2.81
C VAL A 60 6.63 -6.11 -3.38
N ASP A 61 6.92 -7.36 -3.75
CA ASP A 61 5.95 -8.30 -4.29
C ASP A 61 5.67 -9.42 -3.27
N PHE A 62 4.40 -9.74 -3.05
CA PHE A 62 3.94 -10.75 -2.10
C PHE A 62 3.33 -11.98 -2.76
N LYS A 63 3.36 -12.07 -4.09
CA LYS A 63 2.65 -13.15 -4.81
C LYS A 63 3.18 -14.55 -4.49
N ASP A 64 4.48 -14.67 -4.23
CA ASP A 64 5.12 -15.95 -3.92
C ASP A 64 4.94 -16.38 -2.44
N LEU A 65 4.38 -15.51 -1.61
CA LEU A 65 4.08 -15.85 -0.22
C LEU A 65 2.76 -16.60 -0.11
N SER A 66 2.74 -17.68 0.71
CA SER A 66 1.50 -18.32 1.08
C SER A 66 0.54 -17.35 1.78
N GLN A 67 -0.76 -17.61 1.76
CA GLN A 67 -1.78 -16.72 2.33
C GLN A 67 -1.49 -16.34 3.80
N ASN A 68 -1.06 -17.30 4.62
CA ASN A 68 -0.71 -17.06 6.02
C ASN A 68 0.54 -16.18 6.18
N MET A 69 1.44 -16.23 5.20
CA MET A 69 2.69 -15.50 5.23
C MET A 69 2.55 -14.08 4.69
N ARG A 70 1.57 -13.84 3.82
CA ARG A 70 1.30 -12.50 3.27
C ARG A 70 1.03 -11.47 4.34
N VAL A 71 0.25 -11.83 5.37
CA VAL A 71 -0.06 -10.93 6.49
C VAL A 71 1.23 -10.44 7.17
N PHE A 72 2.14 -11.35 7.48
CA PHE A 72 3.43 -11.00 8.09
C PHE A 72 4.31 -10.21 7.14
N GLY A 73 4.39 -10.62 5.88
CA GLY A 73 5.12 -9.89 4.86
C GLY A 73 4.62 -8.46 4.68
N MET A 74 3.31 -8.27 4.60
CA MET A 74 2.68 -6.95 4.48
C MET A 74 2.97 -6.07 5.71
N LEU A 75 2.79 -6.60 6.93
CA LEU A 75 3.11 -5.86 8.15
C LEU A 75 4.58 -5.47 8.23
N THR A 76 5.48 -6.40 7.87
CA THR A 76 6.93 -6.13 7.84
C THR A 76 7.28 -5.06 6.80
N ALA A 77 6.67 -5.12 5.62
CA ALA A 77 6.88 -4.12 4.58
C ALA A 77 6.34 -2.74 4.99
N LEU A 78 5.13 -2.68 5.55
CA LEU A 78 4.55 -1.42 6.06
C LEU A 78 5.42 -0.82 7.17
N GLU A 79 5.98 -1.65 8.05
CA GLU A 79 6.92 -1.18 9.09
C GLU A 79 8.22 -0.64 8.47
N ALA A 80 8.75 -1.29 7.45
CA ALA A 80 9.93 -0.82 6.73
C ALA A 80 9.65 0.52 6.00
N VAL A 81 8.47 0.66 5.40
CA VAL A 81 8.01 1.94 4.79
C VAL A 81 7.90 3.02 5.86
N ARG A 82 7.34 2.70 7.04
CA ARG A 82 7.23 3.65 8.16
C ARG A 82 8.60 4.15 8.61
N ASN A 83 9.53 3.25 8.81
CA ASN A 83 10.89 3.61 9.19
C ASN A 83 11.56 4.49 8.13
N ARG A 84 11.36 4.16 6.86
CA ARG A 84 11.87 4.97 5.74
C ARG A 84 11.22 6.34 5.68
N MET A 85 9.91 6.42 5.90
CA MET A 85 9.16 7.68 5.97
C MET A 85 9.75 8.61 7.03
N TYR A 86 9.99 8.13 8.25
CA TYR A 86 10.60 8.94 9.31
C TYR A 86 12.01 9.41 8.95
N ALA A 87 12.86 8.52 8.45
CA ALA A 87 14.20 8.87 8.01
C ALA A 87 14.21 9.88 6.85
N ASN A 88 13.26 9.80 5.94
CA ASN A 88 13.09 10.77 4.86
C ASN A 88 12.55 12.11 5.39
N PHE A 89 11.58 12.07 6.29
CA PHE A 89 11.00 13.27 6.92
C PHE A 89 12.06 14.12 7.64
N GLU A 90 12.95 13.50 8.42
CA GLU A 90 14.07 14.18 9.09
C GLU A 90 15.01 14.86 8.08
N ARG A 91 15.06 14.37 6.85
CA ARG A 91 15.87 14.91 5.75
C ARG A 91 15.11 15.88 4.84
N GLY A 92 13.85 16.18 5.15
CA GLY A 92 12.97 17.01 4.31
C GLY A 92 12.58 16.36 2.97
N VAL A 93 12.66 15.02 2.86
CA VAL A 93 12.36 14.26 1.64
C VAL A 93 10.96 13.66 1.72
N THR A 94 10.16 13.85 0.66
CA THR A 94 8.82 13.23 0.54
C THR A 94 8.95 11.75 0.23
N THR A 95 8.13 10.94 0.88
CA THR A 95 7.98 9.51 0.60
C THR A 95 6.69 9.30 -0.19
N TRP A 96 6.76 8.52 -1.28
CA TRP A 96 5.62 8.12 -2.07
C TRP A 96 5.39 6.62 -1.87
N LEU A 97 4.17 6.25 -1.48
CA LEU A 97 3.74 4.88 -1.32
C LEU A 97 2.62 4.59 -2.30
N TYR A 98 2.88 3.72 -3.25
CA TYR A 98 1.88 3.19 -4.18
C TYR A 98 1.51 1.77 -3.77
N ILE A 99 0.23 1.49 -3.67
CA ILE A 99 -0.28 0.16 -3.35
C ILE A 99 -1.25 -0.25 -4.45
N ASP A 100 -0.79 -1.17 -5.26
CA ASP A 100 -1.63 -1.81 -6.27
C ASP A 100 -2.50 -2.89 -5.61
N GLU A 101 -3.73 -3.06 -6.10
CA GLU A 101 -4.74 -3.96 -5.53
C GLU A 101 -4.90 -3.75 -4.01
N VAL A 102 -5.06 -2.45 -3.61
CA VAL A 102 -5.12 -2.05 -2.20
C VAL A 102 -6.19 -2.79 -1.40
N GLN A 103 -7.28 -3.24 -2.04
CA GLN A 103 -8.32 -4.05 -1.40
C GLN A 103 -7.78 -5.37 -0.82
N SER A 104 -6.66 -5.88 -1.32
CA SER A 104 -6.03 -7.10 -0.78
C SER A 104 -5.57 -6.93 0.67
N LEU A 105 -5.34 -5.68 1.11
CA LEU A 105 -4.99 -5.36 2.49
C LEU A 105 -6.18 -5.52 3.44
N PHE A 106 -7.42 -5.42 2.94
CA PHE A 106 -8.61 -5.42 3.78
C PHE A 106 -9.07 -6.82 4.22
N GLY A 107 -8.37 -7.86 3.77
CA GLY A 107 -8.65 -9.24 4.20
C GLY A 107 -8.26 -9.55 5.66
N HIS A 108 -7.55 -8.65 6.37
CA HIS A 108 -7.10 -8.88 7.74
C HIS A 108 -7.22 -7.62 8.62
N PRO A 109 -7.97 -7.68 9.74
CA PRO A 109 -8.26 -6.50 10.57
C PRO A 109 -7.02 -5.76 11.08
N ALA A 110 -5.94 -6.48 11.41
CA ALA A 110 -4.70 -5.86 11.90
C ALA A 110 -4.01 -5.01 10.80
N ILE A 111 -4.07 -5.47 9.54
CA ILE A 111 -3.50 -4.73 8.41
C ILE A 111 -4.33 -3.48 8.13
N ILE A 112 -5.66 -3.61 8.10
CA ILE A 112 -6.58 -2.47 7.89
C ILE A 112 -6.31 -1.40 8.95
N SER A 113 -6.35 -1.75 10.24
CA SER A 113 -6.15 -0.81 11.33
C SER A 113 -4.79 -0.11 11.26
N TYR A 114 -3.73 -0.85 10.91
CA TYR A 114 -2.39 -0.28 10.75
C TYR A 114 -2.35 0.69 9.56
N PHE A 115 -2.91 0.27 8.43
CA PHE A 115 -2.86 1.03 7.19
C PHE A 115 -3.75 2.28 7.22
N SER A 116 -4.92 2.21 7.83
CA SER A 116 -5.80 3.37 8.01
C SER A 116 -5.13 4.49 8.81
N LYS A 117 -4.37 4.13 9.85
CA LYS A 117 -3.55 5.11 10.60
C LYS A 117 -2.46 5.72 9.72
N PHE A 118 -1.80 4.88 8.94
CA PHE A 118 -0.77 5.31 8.01
C PHE A 118 -1.32 6.32 6.98
N TRP A 119 -2.50 6.03 6.44
CA TRP A 119 -3.21 6.91 5.50
C TRP A 119 -3.58 8.25 6.14
N ALA A 120 -4.17 8.23 7.33
CA ALA A 120 -4.63 9.43 8.02
C ALA A 120 -3.48 10.32 8.51
N GLU A 121 -2.37 9.72 8.94
CA GLU A 121 -1.25 10.44 9.57
C GLU A 121 -0.11 10.76 8.61
N GLY A 122 -0.06 10.12 7.45
CA GLY A 122 1.06 10.20 6.50
C GLY A 122 1.43 11.62 6.11
N ARG A 123 0.43 12.50 5.91
CA ARG A 123 0.63 13.91 5.59
C ARG A 123 1.55 14.63 6.61
N LYS A 124 1.45 14.29 7.89
CA LYS A 124 2.28 14.90 8.95
C LYS A 124 3.77 14.59 8.78
N PHE A 125 4.08 13.52 8.06
CA PHE A 125 5.43 13.01 7.84
C PHE A 125 5.86 13.06 6.38
N ASN A 126 5.26 13.94 5.57
CA ASN A 126 5.52 14.04 4.13
C ASN A 126 5.38 12.70 3.39
N LEU A 127 4.42 11.87 3.79
CA LEU A 127 4.06 10.66 3.09
C LEU A 127 2.85 10.92 2.19
N ILE A 128 2.95 10.55 0.93
CA ILE A 128 1.86 10.55 -0.03
C ILE A 128 1.49 9.09 -0.31
N CYS A 129 0.28 8.70 0.08
CA CYS A 129 -0.25 7.37 -0.17
C CYS A 129 -1.15 7.39 -1.40
N THR A 130 -0.98 6.41 -2.28
CA THR A 130 -1.84 6.16 -3.44
C THR A 130 -2.29 4.71 -3.43
N GLY A 131 -3.58 4.49 -3.33
CA GLY A 131 -4.20 3.18 -3.45
C GLY A 131 -4.82 3.00 -4.83
N ILE A 132 -4.55 1.88 -5.48
CA ILE A 132 -5.11 1.51 -6.77
C ILE A 132 -5.94 0.25 -6.56
N THR A 133 -7.15 0.22 -7.11
CA THR A 133 -8.04 -0.94 -7.01
C THR A 133 -8.87 -1.10 -8.27
N GLN A 134 -9.14 -2.36 -8.63
CA GLN A 134 -10.09 -2.73 -9.67
C GLN A 134 -11.41 -3.22 -9.07
N ASN A 135 -11.47 -3.45 -7.76
CA ASN A 135 -12.64 -3.97 -7.06
C ASN A 135 -13.19 -2.96 -6.05
N SER A 136 -13.99 -2.03 -6.56
CA SER A 136 -14.59 -0.96 -5.79
C SER A 136 -15.61 -1.47 -4.76
N THR A 137 -16.45 -2.43 -5.11
CA THR A 137 -17.47 -2.98 -4.21
C THR A 137 -16.83 -3.51 -2.93
N TYR A 138 -15.84 -4.39 -3.05
CA TYR A 138 -15.16 -4.97 -1.91
C TYR A 138 -14.50 -3.88 -1.02
N MET A 139 -13.92 -2.86 -1.65
CA MET A 139 -13.33 -1.74 -0.92
C MET A 139 -14.39 -0.95 -0.15
N LEU A 140 -15.54 -0.65 -0.79
CA LEU A 140 -16.58 0.18 -0.20
C LEU A 140 -17.44 -0.54 0.86
N GLU A 141 -17.37 -1.86 0.96
CA GLU A 141 -18.01 -2.62 2.05
C GLU A 141 -17.33 -2.38 3.42
N HIS A 142 -16.05 -2.01 3.42
CA HIS A 142 -15.28 -1.75 4.65
C HIS A 142 -15.33 -0.28 5.05
N GLU A 143 -15.73 0.00 6.29
CA GLU A 143 -15.81 1.37 6.83
C GLU A 143 -14.45 2.09 6.79
N ASP A 144 -13.39 1.41 7.18
CA ASP A 144 -12.02 1.97 7.13
C ASP A 144 -11.62 2.37 5.71
N ALA A 145 -11.97 1.57 4.70
CA ALA A 145 -11.68 1.88 3.31
C ALA A 145 -12.49 3.08 2.81
N ARG A 146 -13.77 3.17 3.16
CA ARG A 146 -14.58 4.36 2.88
C ARG A 146 -13.98 5.61 3.50
N ASN A 147 -13.53 5.52 4.76
CA ASN A 147 -12.87 6.61 5.45
C ASN A 147 -11.56 7.02 4.77
N MET A 148 -10.79 6.07 4.23
CA MET A 148 -9.59 6.37 3.44
C MET A 148 -9.94 7.15 2.17
N VAL A 149 -10.97 6.75 1.43
CA VAL A 149 -11.45 7.49 0.25
C VAL A 149 -11.88 8.91 0.63
N LEU A 150 -12.71 9.06 1.66
CA LEU A 150 -13.20 10.36 2.12
C LEU A 150 -12.10 11.29 2.63
N ASN A 151 -11.01 10.72 3.14
CA ASN A 151 -9.83 11.47 3.59
C ASN A 151 -8.76 11.66 2.51
N SER A 152 -9.01 11.21 1.29
CA SER A 152 -8.10 11.40 0.16
C SER A 152 -8.29 12.78 -0.45
N ASP A 153 -7.18 13.48 -0.74
CA ASP A 153 -7.22 14.79 -1.42
C ASP A 153 -7.58 14.64 -2.90
N PHE A 154 -7.28 13.48 -3.49
CA PHE A 154 -7.57 13.17 -4.88
C PHE A 154 -8.22 11.79 -4.98
N VAL A 155 -9.33 11.70 -5.73
CA VAL A 155 -9.98 10.45 -6.09
C VAL A 155 -10.17 10.44 -7.61
N LEU A 156 -9.57 9.46 -8.28
CA LEU A 156 -9.74 9.24 -9.70
C LEU A 156 -10.60 8.01 -9.92
N LEU A 157 -11.77 8.21 -10.52
CA LEU A 157 -12.70 7.15 -10.88
C LEU A 157 -12.69 7.00 -12.40
N HIS A 158 -12.23 5.86 -12.88
CA HIS A 158 -12.44 5.43 -14.26
C HIS A 158 -13.83 4.83 -14.43
N LYS A 159 -14.16 4.41 -15.63
CA LYS A 159 -15.41 3.70 -15.95
C LYS A 159 -15.75 2.66 -14.91
N GLN A 160 -16.97 2.70 -14.39
CA GLN A 160 -17.50 1.80 -13.37
C GLN A 160 -18.61 0.91 -13.94
N SER A 161 -18.76 -0.28 -13.36
CA SER A 161 -19.94 -1.10 -13.60
C SER A 161 -21.21 -0.43 -13.06
N HIS A 162 -22.38 -0.77 -13.55
CA HIS A 162 -23.64 -0.21 -13.05
C HIS A 162 -23.84 -0.40 -11.53
N LEU A 163 -23.39 -1.54 -10.98
CA LEU A 163 -23.53 -1.84 -9.56
C LEU A 163 -22.56 -1.00 -8.71
N ASP A 164 -21.31 -0.91 -9.12
CA ASP A 164 -20.30 -0.15 -8.42
C ASP A 164 -20.56 1.35 -8.45
N ARG A 165 -21.04 1.86 -9.60
CA ARG A 165 -21.34 3.27 -9.83
C ARG A 165 -22.26 3.85 -8.77
N LYS A 166 -23.35 3.14 -8.43
CA LYS A 166 -24.28 3.59 -7.40
C LYS A 166 -23.58 3.80 -6.05
N SER A 167 -22.71 2.88 -5.66
CA SER A 167 -21.96 2.99 -4.39
C SER A 167 -21.03 4.21 -4.36
N TRP A 168 -20.41 4.53 -5.50
CA TRP A 168 -19.59 5.74 -5.63
C TRP A 168 -20.42 7.03 -5.61
N VAL A 169 -21.55 7.03 -6.33
CA VAL A 169 -22.49 8.18 -6.33
C VAL A 169 -22.96 8.49 -4.90
N ASP A 170 -23.34 7.45 -4.16
CA ASP A 170 -23.83 7.61 -2.78
C ASP A 170 -22.69 8.06 -1.83
N LEU A 171 -21.50 7.46 -1.92
CA LEU A 171 -20.38 7.78 -1.05
C LEU A 171 -19.83 9.20 -1.27
N LEU A 172 -19.70 9.60 -2.54
CA LEU A 172 -19.09 10.87 -2.91
C LEU A 172 -20.11 11.97 -3.21
N ALA A 173 -21.41 11.66 -3.09
CA ALA A 173 -22.53 12.56 -3.40
C ALA A 173 -22.38 13.20 -4.81
N LEU A 174 -22.14 12.35 -5.82
CA LEU A 174 -21.94 12.80 -7.19
C LEU A 174 -23.25 13.33 -7.81
N SER A 175 -23.17 14.41 -8.56
CA SER A 175 -24.27 14.90 -9.38
C SER A 175 -24.51 13.99 -10.61
N ALA A 176 -25.67 14.11 -11.25
CA ALA A 176 -25.99 13.37 -12.47
C ALA A 176 -24.99 13.65 -13.62
N GLN A 177 -24.41 14.84 -13.67
CA GLN A 177 -23.40 15.19 -14.65
C GLN A 177 -22.08 14.46 -14.37
N GLU A 178 -21.69 14.39 -13.11
CA GLU A 178 -20.46 13.70 -12.68
C GLU A 178 -20.58 12.19 -12.86
N GLU A 179 -21.75 11.62 -12.56
CA GLU A 179 -22.02 10.22 -12.82
C GLU A 179 -21.79 9.85 -14.29
N GLY A 180 -22.10 10.76 -15.22
CA GLY A 180 -21.87 10.56 -16.65
C GLY A 180 -20.40 10.38 -17.03
N TYR A 181 -19.43 10.81 -16.21
CA TYR A 181 -18.00 10.61 -16.47
C TYR A 181 -17.46 9.24 -16.02
N ILE A 182 -18.27 8.45 -15.34
CA ILE A 182 -17.89 7.12 -14.85
C ILE A 182 -18.84 6.01 -15.36
N ASP A 183 -19.75 6.31 -16.26
CA ASP A 183 -20.70 5.36 -16.79
C ASP A 183 -20.09 4.43 -17.87
N GLU A 184 -20.90 3.51 -18.38
CA GLU A 184 -20.44 2.51 -19.34
C GLU A 184 -20.08 3.09 -20.72
N SER A 185 -20.50 4.30 -21.03
CA SER A 185 -20.25 4.97 -22.32
C SER A 185 -18.88 5.66 -22.35
N VAL A 186 -18.20 5.81 -21.21
CA VAL A 186 -16.90 6.47 -21.07
C VAL A 186 -15.80 5.67 -21.77
N ASN A 187 -14.96 6.35 -22.53
CA ASN A 187 -13.84 5.70 -23.24
C ASN A 187 -12.77 5.18 -22.27
N PRO A 188 -12.03 4.14 -22.64
CA PRO A 188 -10.88 3.70 -21.88
C PRO A 188 -9.86 4.84 -21.71
N GLY A 189 -9.45 5.10 -20.46
CA GLY A 189 -8.51 6.17 -20.11
C GLY A 189 -9.19 7.46 -19.66
N ASP A 190 -10.47 7.68 -19.94
CA ASP A 190 -11.25 8.78 -19.40
C ASP A 190 -11.77 8.44 -18.00
N GLY A 191 -12.10 9.46 -17.22
CA GLY A 191 -12.64 9.29 -15.89
C GLY A 191 -12.94 10.61 -15.19
N LEU A 192 -13.44 10.51 -13.97
CA LEU A 192 -13.74 11.63 -13.09
C LEU A 192 -12.60 11.81 -12.09
N LEU A 193 -11.92 12.95 -12.11
CA LEU A 193 -10.99 13.36 -11.07
C LEU A 193 -11.68 14.30 -10.09
N ILE A 194 -11.72 13.89 -8.83
CA ILE A 194 -12.21 14.70 -7.71
C ILE A 194 -10.98 15.20 -6.97
N ALA A 195 -10.82 16.53 -6.88
CA ALA A 195 -9.73 17.16 -6.15
C ALA A 195 -10.28 18.04 -5.04
N GLY A 196 -9.60 18.11 -3.88
CA GLY A 196 -9.91 19.06 -2.83
C GLY A 196 -10.34 18.50 -1.48
N GLY A 197 -10.31 17.18 -1.27
CA GLY A 197 -10.58 16.54 0.04
C GLY A 197 -11.98 16.79 0.61
N SER A 198 -12.35 16.07 1.67
CA SER A 198 -13.71 16.10 2.26
C SER A 198 -14.05 17.37 3.04
N GLN A 199 -13.08 18.23 3.34
CA GLN A 199 -13.28 19.39 4.24
C GLN A 199 -13.46 20.75 3.56
N GLY A 200 -13.51 20.82 2.25
CA GLY A 200 -13.63 22.09 1.55
C GLY A 200 -13.84 21.87 0.07
N ARG A 201 -14.88 21.13 -0.29
CA ARG A 201 -15.23 20.89 -1.68
C ARG A 201 -15.54 22.22 -2.38
N SER A 202 -14.55 22.77 -3.04
CA SER A 202 -14.79 23.43 -4.31
C SER A 202 -14.53 22.34 -5.36
N PRO A 203 -15.54 21.72 -5.93
CA PRO A 203 -15.34 20.69 -6.93
C PRO A 203 -14.77 21.32 -8.18
N THR A 204 -13.46 21.21 -8.34
CA THR A 204 -12.85 21.42 -9.66
C THR A 204 -12.91 20.08 -10.36
N TYR A 205 -13.99 19.90 -11.12
CA TYR A 205 -14.17 18.70 -11.93
C TYR A 205 -13.38 18.90 -13.22
N GLU A 206 -12.31 18.17 -13.37
CA GLU A 206 -11.65 18.04 -14.65
C GLU A 206 -11.89 16.62 -15.16
N GLN A 207 -12.34 16.51 -16.41
CA GLN A 207 -12.30 15.28 -17.14
C GLN A 207 -10.84 14.85 -17.21
N ALA A 208 -10.47 13.86 -16.39
CA ALA A 208 -9.13 13.32 -16.42
C ALA A 208 -9.00 12.45 -17.67
N HIS A 209 -8.33 12.97 -18.68
CA HIS A 209 -7.87 12.19 -19.81
C HIS A 209 -6.44 11.74 -19.53
N VAL A 210 -6.29 10.48 -19.18
CA VAL A 210 -4.96 9.85 -19.19
C VAL A 210 -4.61 9.66 -20.65
N GLY A 211 -3.79 10.57 -21.17
CA GLY A 211 -3.44 10.57 -22.59
C GLY A 211 -2.98 9.19 -23.04
N SER A 212 -3.42 8.79 -24.20
CA SER A 212 -3.05 7.52 -24.83
C SER A 212 -1.54 7.24 -24.82
N ASP A 213 -0.73 8.29 -24.75
CA ASP A 213 0.72 8.23 -24.69
C ASP A 213 1.27 7.68 -23.36
N LEU A 214 0.59 7.89 -22.23
CA LEU A 214 0.98 7.31 -20.94
C LEU A 214 0.57 5.84 -20.83
N LEU A 215 -0.61 5.48 -21.32
CA LEU A 215 -1.06 4.08 -21.41
C LEU A 215 -0.20 3.27 -22.42
N THR A 216 0.31 3.95 -23.46
CA THR A 216 1.22 3.34 -24.44
C THR A 216 2.62 3.09 -23.88
N LEU A 217 3.07 3.83 -22.90
CA LEU A 217 4.37 3.63 -22.25
C LEU A 217 4.41 2.44 -21.28
N VAL A 218 3.25 1.89 -20.90
CA VAL A 218 3.14 0.86 -19.86
C VAL A 218 2.96 -0.55 -20.44
N SER A 219 2.55 -0.74 -21.70
CA SER A 219 2.42 -2.07 -22.29
C SER A 219 3.68 -2.46 -23.07
N GLU A 220 4.25 -3.65 -22.76
CA GLU A 220 5.41 -4.21 -23.49
C GLU A 220 5.17 -4.28 -25.02
N ASP A 221 3.95 -4.55 -25.45
CA ASP A 221 3.57 -4.61 -26.88
C ASP A 221 3.65 -3.24 -27.56
N THR A 222 3.48 -2.18 -26.82
CA THR A 222 3.54 -0.81 -27.37
C THR A 222 4.96 -0.29 -27.41
N LEU A 223 5.81 -0.65 -26.45
CA LEU A 223 7.25 -0.41 -26.51
C LEU A 223 7.85 -1.10 -27.74
N LYS A 224 7.48 -2.34 -28.02
CA LYS A 224 7.87 -3.08 -29.22
C LYS A 224 7.36 -2.43 -30.52
N ARG A 225 6.15 -1.88 -30.54
CA ARG A 225 5.59 -1.20 -31.73
C ARG A 225 6.22 0.16 -32.01
N LYS A 226 6.58 0.93 -30.98
CA LYS A 226 7.15 2.29 -31.13
C LYS A 226 8.66 2.28 -31.41
N HIS A 227 9.37 1.31 -30.89
CA HIS A 227 10.85 1.30 -30.91
C HIS A 227 11.46 0.13 -31.70
N GLY A 228 10.65 -0.72 -32.35
CA GLY A 228 11.13 -1.90 -33.03
C GLY A 228 11.83 -2.88 -32.09
N ASP A 229 12.68 -3.74 -32.61
CA ASP A 229 13.48 -4.70 -31.83
C ASP A 229 14.67 -4.08 -31.06
N MET A 230 14.49 -2.93 -30.44
CA MET A 230 15.52 -2.37 -29.54
C MET A 230 15.69 -3.27 -28.32
N SER A 231 16.93 -3.55 -27.94
CA SER A 231 17.25 -4.38 -26.80
C SER A 231 16.78 -3.74 -25.49
N MET A 232 16.46 -4.56 -24.48
CA MET A 232 16.04 -4.09 -23.14
C MET A 232 17.05 -3.15 -22.46
N GLU A 233 18.33 -3.16 -22.89
CA GLU A 233 19.36 -2.25 -22.37
C GLU A 233 19.29 -0.83 -22.96
N GLU A 234 18.82 -0.69 -24.18
CA GLU A 234 18.65 0.61 -24.84
C GLU A 234 17.40 1.35 -24.35
N THR A 235 16.35 0.62 -23.99
CA THR A 235 15.09 1.18 -23.44
C THR A 235 15.27 1.74 -22.03
N LYS A 236 16.28 1.33 -21.27
CA LYS A 236 16.59 1.85 -19.92
C LYS A 236 17.32 3.20 -19.92
N LYS A 237 17.70 3.72 -21.07
CA LYS A 237 18.43 4.99 -21.20
C LYS A 237 17.55 6.17 -21.64
N ILE A 238 16.27 5.92 -21.94
CA ILE A 238 15.24 6.92 -22.24
C ILE A 238 14.36 7.13 -20.99
#